data_8846eaadc52ee1a4917ee17ba1786fe8
#
_entry.id   8846eaadc52ee1a4917ee17ba1786fe8
#
_cell.length_a   1.000
_cell.length_b   1.000
_cell.length_c   1.000
_cell.angle_alpha   90.00
_cell.angle_beta   90.00
_cell.angle_gamma   90.00
#
_symmetry.space_group_name_H-M   'P 1'
#
loop_
_entity.id
_entity.type
_entity.pdbx_description
1 polymer ?
#
loop_
_entity_poly.entity_id
_entity_poly.type
_entity_poly.pdbx_seq_one_letter_code
_entity_poly.pdbx_strand_id
1 'polypeptide(L)'
;MKKINVAVIGTGWCGGIRAEACAASPFVNELHIAEIKPDRLKEVAAKTKPVTASADYRTLLQNEAIDAVMISTTPEPTHYPIAKESMLAGKHIFLEKPIALELWEAEELIALARSKNLRFTIGYSQRFNPKFALVKRSIDDGTIGQPVSALVSRHITRNLGKKIGGRVKLSPAAMEATHDIDFVLWCLAPRKPVKVYAQEVRKIMGAQYNVPDCVWIIVTMDDGTVFTIGAGWVLPPSYPNFSSTWIEMVGTEGAIMVDDTHRDVYVTTMQKGIQFPISTMPGEKVAHVYAGPMEAETIHFLECIALDREPLVTAEQAKMVMRVYQAADLSAETGQPVELAAEYVPSLA
;
A
#
# COMPACT_ATOMS: atom_id res chain seq x y z
N MET A 1 -8.28 18.47 -21.67
CA MET A 1 -7.62 17.85 -20.54
C MET A 1 -6.26 17.34 -21.02
N LYS A 2 -5.16 17.64 -20.30
CA LYS A 2 -3.83 17.14 -20.65
C LYS A 2 -3.83 15.61 -20.53
N LYS A 3 -3.42 14.91 -21.57
CA LYS A 3 -3.15 13.48 -21.51
C LYS A 3 -1.70 13.24 -21.08
N ILE A 4 -1.44 12.11 -20.44
CA ILE A 4 -0.20 11.78 -19.76
C ILE A 4 0.47 10.62 -20.48
N ASN A 5 1.77 10.72 -20.74
CA ASN A 5 2.59 9.60 -21.13
C ASN A 5 3.14 8.93 -19.87
N VAL A 6 2.81 7.66 -19.67
CA VAL A 6 3.11 6.95 -18.41
C VAL A 6 3.97 5.72 -18.67
N ALA A 7 4.93 5.47 -17.79
CA ALA A 7 5.71 4.23 -17.75
C ALA A 7 5.33 3.40 -16.51
N VAL A 8 5.19 2.09 -16.69
CA VAL A 8 5.05 1.13 -15.57
C VAL A 8 6.31 0.28 -15.50
N ILE A 9 7.03 0.38 -14.39
CA ILE A 9 8.27 -0.35 -14.11
C ILE A 9 7.99 -1.50 -13.15
N GLY A 10 8.26 -2.74 -13.59
CA GLY A 10 7.86 -3.96 -12.89
C GLY A 10 6.40 -4.28 -13.15
N THR A 11 6.14 -5.26 -14.03
CA THR A 11 4.78 -5.67 -14.41
C THR A 11 4.37 -7.00 -13.77
N GLY A 12 4.80 -7.23 -12.53
CA GLY A 12 4.35 -8.36 -11.71
C GLY A 12 2.83 -8.36 -11.51
N TRP A 13 2.36 -8.81 -10.35
CA TRP A 13 0.92 -8.82 -10.07
C TRP A 13 0.34 -7.39 -9.99
N CYS A 14 0.87 -6.53 -9.13
CA CYS A 14 0.40 -5.15 -8.99
C CYS A 14 0.62 -4.32 -10.26
N GLY A 15 1.84 -4.30 -10.77
CA GLY A 15 2.19 -3.50 -11.95
C GLY A 15 1.48 -3.94 -13.22
N GLY A 16 1.14 -5.23 -13.37
CA GLY A 16 0.31 -5.72 -14.47
C GLY A 16 -1.10 -5.14 -14.44
N ILE A 17 -1.74 -5.08 -13.26
CA ILE A 17 -3.05 -4.46 -13.08
C ILE A 17 -2.98 -2.96 -13.39
N ARG A 18 -1.93 -2.26 -12.91
CA ARG A 18 -1.73 -0.82 -13.20
C ARG A 18 -1.50 -0.57 -14.68
N ALA A 19 -0.73 -1.42 -15.36
CA ALA A 19 -0.52 -1.31 -16.81
C ALA A 19 -1.84 -1.50 -17.60
N GLU A 20 -2.68 -2.47 -17.20
CA GLU A 20 -4.00 -2.67 -17.79
C GLU A 20 -4.93 -1.47 -17.53
N ALA A 21 -4.95 -0.93 -16.30
CA ALA A 21 -5.70 0.26 -15.96
C ALA A 21 -5.24 1.50 -16.75
N CYS A 22 -3.93 1.70 -16.91
CA CYS A 22 -3.37 2.77 -17.73
C CYS A 22 -3.75 2.62 -19.21
N ALA A 23 -3.68 1.41 -19.77
CA ALA A 23 -4.04 1.14 -21.16
C ALA A 23 -5.51 1.44 -21.48
N ALA A 24 -6.40 1.30 -20.48
CA ALA A 24 -7.83 1.59 -20.61
C ALA A 24 -8.21 3.03 -20.24
N SER A 25 -7.31 3.78 -19.62
CA SER A 25 -7.60 5.10 -19.07
C SER A 25 -7.65 6.20 -20.14
N PRO A 26 -8.68 7.06 -20.16
CA PRO A 26 -8.74 8.20 -21.06
C PRO A 26 -7.70 9.29 -20.73
N PHE A 27 -7.09 9.25 -19.54
CA PHE A 27 -6.02 10.18 -19.15
C PHE A 27 -4.66 9.83 -19.79
N VAL A 28 -4.48 8.61 -20.28
CA VAL A 28 -3.21 8.15 -20.85
C VAL A 28 -3.19 8.42 -22.37
N ASN A 29 -2.10 9.01 -22.84
CA ASN A 29 -1.79 9.15 -24.26
C ASN A 29 -0.92 7.99 -24.74
N GLU A 30 0.20 7.77 -24.06
CA GLU A 30 1.13 6.69 -24.35
C GLU A 30 1.44 5.88 -23.09
N LEU A 31 1.38 4.56 -23.22
CA LEU A 31 1.82 3.62 -22.21
C LEU A 31 3.17 3.01 -22.60
N HIS A 32 4.10 3.01 -21.67
CA HIS A 32 5.39 2.33 -21.77
C HIS A 32 5.52 1.34 -20.62
N ILE A 33 6.19 0.20 -20.85
CA ILE A 33 6.40 -0.80 -19.79
C ILE A 33 7.85 -1.25 -19.70
N ALA A 34 8.32 -1.55 -18.49
CA ALA A 34 9.61 -2.21 -18.28
C ALA A 34 9.44 -3.42 -17.35
N GLU A 35 9.99 -4.56 -17.76
CA GLU A 35 9.95 -5.81 -17.00
C GLU A 35 11.18 -6.68 -17.33
N ILE A 36 11.91 -7.11 -16.30
CA ILE A 36 13.14 -7.90 -16.48
C ILE A 36 12.89 -9.35 -16.88
N LYS A 37 11.66 -9.87 -16.65
CA LYS A 37 11.28 -11.25 -17.02
C LYS A 37 10.68 -11.25 -18.41
N PRO A 38 11.37 -11.85 -19.42
CA PRO A 38 10.93 -11.77 -20.82
C PRO A 38 9.53 -12.30 -21.08
N ASP A 39 9.15 -13.43 -20.46
CA ASP A 39 7.82 -14.02 -20.62
C ASP A 39 6.74 -13.10 -20.07
N ARG A 40 6.98 -12.48 -18.90
CA ARG A 40 6.04 -11.55 -18.29
C ARG A 40 5.93 -10.25 -19.10
N LEU A 41 7.05 -9.74 -19.59
CA LEU A 41 7.07 -8.58 -20.50
C LEU A 41 6.20 -8.84 -21.73
N LYS A 42 6.40 -9.99 -22.39
CA LYS A 42 5.63 -10.40 -23.56
C LYS A 42 4.13 -10.54 -23.26
N GLU A 43 3.79 -11.17 -22.14
CA GLU A 43 2.38 -11.35 -21.70
C GLU A 43 1.67 -10.01 -21.52
N VAL A 44 2.29 -9.09 -20.76
CA VAL A 44 1.67 -7.79 -20.45
C VAL A 44 1.65 -6.91 -21.69
N ALA A 45 2.70 -6.91 -22.52
CA ALA A 45 2.72 -6.17 -23.78
C ALA A 45 1.61 -6.63 -24.75
N ALA A 46 1.33 -7.92 -24.81
CA ALA A 46 0.24 -8.44 -25.66
C ALA A 46 -1.15 -7.95 -25.20
N LYS A 47 -1.35 -7.78 -23.88
CA LYS A 47 -2.60 -7.29 -23.29
C LYS A 47 -2.77 -5.78 -23.41
N THR A 48 -1.72 -5.02 -23.13
CA THR A 48 -1.77 -3.56 -22.96
C THR A 48 -1.35 -2.77 -24.18
N LYS A 49 -0.67 -3.41 -25.14
CA LYS A 49 -0.16 -2.83 -26.39
C LYS A 49 0.58 -1.51 -26.16
N PRO A 50 1.63 -1.50 -25.33
CA PRO A 50 2.38 -0.29 -25.02
C PRO A 50 3.15 0.20 -26.25
N VAL A 51 3.46 1.50 -26.28
CA VAL A 51 4.33 2.11 -27.31
C VAL A 51 5.76 1.55 -27.22
N THR A 52 6.24 1.33 -25.99
CA THR A 52 7.55 0.73 -25.73
C THR A 52 7.43 -0.35 -24.67
N ALA A 53 8.07 -1.50 -24.93
CA ALA A 53 8.27 -2.58 -23.96
C ALA A 53 9.77 -2.87 -23.87
N SER A 54 10.38 -2.69 -22.68
CA SER A 54 11.82 -2.80 -22.46
C SER A 54 12.15 -3.73 -21.30
N ALA A 55 13.30 -4.40 -21.35
CA ALA A 55 13.86 -5.11 -20.21
C ALA A 55 14.60 -4.17 -19.24
N ASP A 56 15.03 -3.01 -19.71
CA ASP A 56 15.72 -1.99 -18.91
C ASP A 56 14.88 -0.72 -18.79
N TYR A 57 14.45 -0.40 -17.56
CA TYR A 57 13.65 0.79 -17.27
C TYR A 57 14.39 2.11 -17.56
N ARG A 58 15.73 2.11 -17.53
CA ARG A 58 16.52 3.32 -17.79
C ARG A 58 16.32 3.84 -19.20
N THR A 59 16.04 2.95 -20.14
CA THR A 59 15.68 3.36 -21.51
C THR A 59 14.40 4.19 -21.56
N LEU A 60 13.46 3.93 -20.64
CA LEU A 60 12.22 4.71 -20.51
C LEU A 60 12.49 6.07 -19.87
N LEU A 61 13.39 6.15 -18.89
CA LEU A 61 13.73 7.40 -18.23
C LEU A 61 14.44 8.41 -19.15
N GLN A 62 15.10 7.95 -20.19
CA GLN A 62 15.72 8.80 -21.24
C GLN A 62 14.68 9.44 -22.16
N ASN A 63 13.45 8.94 -22.18
CA ASN A 63 12.37 9.54 -22.96
C ASN A 63 11.77 10.74 -22.19
N GLU A 64 12.12 11.94 -22.66
CA GLU A 64 11.63 13.20 -22.06
C GLU A 64 10.11 13.35 -22.13
N ALA A 65 9.46 12.73 -23.13
CA ALA A 65 8.02 12.78 -23.31
C ALA A 65 7.23 12.03 -22.22
N ILE A 66 7.84 11.11 -21.48
CA ILE A 66 7.17 10.43 -20.36
C ILE A 66 7.00 11.42 -19.22
N ASP A 67 5.75 11.63 -18.78
CA ASP A 67 5.40 12.52 -17.66
C ASP A 67 5.50 11.83 -16.29
N ALA A 68 5.14 10.54 -16.22
CA ALA A 68 4.99 9.83 -14.95
C ALA A 68 5.50 8.40 -15.01
N VAL A 69 5.93 7.89 -13.86
CA VAL A 69 6.40 6.52 -13.68
C VAL A 69 5.66 5.87 -12.51
N MET A 70 5.12 4.66 -12.74
CA MET A 70 4.56 3.80 -11.71
C MET A 70 5.54 2.65 -11.44
N ILE A 71 6.03 2.57 -10.21
CA ILE A 71 7.06 1.62 -9.79
C ILE A 71 6.40 0.52 -8.96
N SER A 72 6.42 -0.72 -9.48
CA SER A 72 5.85 -1.91 -8.85
C SER A 72 6.84 -3.08 -8.88
N THR A 73 8.09 -2.77 -8.58
CA THR A 73 9.20 -3.73 -8.63
C THR A 73 9.31 -4.55 -7.35
N THR A 74 9.91 -5.72 -7.46
CA THR A 74 10.33 -6.56 -6.35
C THR A 74 11.72 -7.13 -6.66
N PRO A 75 12.60 -7.26 -5.64
CA PRO A 75 12.38 -7.05 -4.21
C PRO A 75 12.33 -5.56 -3.81
N GLU A 76 11.79 -5.28 -2.65
CA GLU A 76 11.51 -3.96 -2.12
C GLU A 76 12.72 -2.99 -2.05
N PRO A 77 13.98 -3.44 -1.85
CA PRO A 77 15.16 -2.56 -1.95
C PRO A 77 15.32 -1.84 -3.29
N THR A 78 14.60 -2.28 -4.33
CA THR A 78 14.64 -1.60 -5.65
C THR A 78 13.79 -0.33 -5.71
N HIS A 79 12.92 -0.08 -4.74
CA HIS A 79 12.01 1.05 -4.71
C HIS A 79 12.75 2.38 -4.68
N TYR A 80 13.62 2.58 -3.69
CA TYR A 80 14.37 3.83 -3.52
C TYR A 80 15.23 4.19 -4.75
N PRO A 81 16.15 3.35 -5.25
CA PRO A 81 17.00 3.75 -6.36
C PRO A 81 16.22 4.05 -7.64
N ILE A 82 15.19 3.26 -7.96
CA ILE A 82 14.37 3.49 -9.16
C ILE A 82 13.55 4.78 -9.02
N ALA A 83 12.95 5.03 -7.85
CA ALA A 83 12.20 6.26 -7.60
C ALA A 83 13.10 7.48 -7.70
N LYS A 84 14.30 7.44 -7.09
CA LYS A 84 15.29 8.51 -7.15
C LYS A 84 15.73 8.82 -8.59
N GLU A 85 16.15 7.79 -9.35
CA GLU A 85 16.53 7.95 -10.76
C GLU A 85 15.37 8.57 -11.58
N SER A 86 14.14 8.11 -11.35
CA SER A 86 12.94 8.63 -12.05
C SER A 86 12.64 10.09 -11.70
N MET A 87 12.75 10.46 -10.41
CA MET A 87 12.58 11.85 -9.98
C MET A 87 13.68 12.76 -10.52
N LEU A 88 14.93 12.31 -10.56
CA LEU A 88 16.04 13.06 -11.17
C LEU A 88 15.78 13.32 -12.65
N ALA A 89 15.15 12.38 -13.37
CA ALA A 89 14.68 12.54 -14.74
C ALA A 89 13.38 13.38 -14.86
N GLY A 90 12.90 13.99 -13.77
CA GLY A 90 11.75 14.91 -13.78
C GLY A 90 10.39 14.23 -13.87
N LYS A 91 10.26 12.93 -13.52
CA LYS A 91 9.01 12.19 -13.65
C LYS A 91 8.19 12.24 -12.36
N HIS A 92 6.86 12.41 -12.46
CA HIS A 92 5.92 12.18 -11.37
C HIS A 92 5.93 10.70 -10.97
N ILE A 93 5.78 10.38 -9.66
CA ILE A 93 5.99 9.02 -9.16
C ILE A 93 4.77 8.47 -8.43
N PHE A 94 4.33 7.30 -8.89
CA PHE A 94 3.57 6.34 -8.08
C PHE A 94 4.51 5.22 -7.65
N LEU A 95 4.64 4.96 -6.36
CA LEU A 95 5.53 3.94 -5.81
C LEU A 95 4.76 2.93 -4.98
N GLU A 96 4.95 1.62 -5.23
CA GLU A 96 4.41 0.59 -4.34
C GLU A 96 5.02 0.69 -2.93
N LYS A 97 4.24 0.26 -1.96
CA LYS A 97 4.69 0.20 -0.57
C LYS A 97 5.72 -0.95 -0.37
N PRO A 98 6.63 -0.81 0.58
CA PRO A 98 6.92 0.37 1.39
C PRO A 98 7.59 1.48 0.57
N ILE A 99 7.46 2.73 1.03
CA ILE A 99 8.09 3.89 0.37
C ILE A 99 9.60 3.74 0.22
N ALA A 100 10.24 3.14 1.23
CA ALA A 100 11.67 2.84 1.31
C ALA A 100 11.89 1.79 2.41
N LEU A 101 13.13 1.35 2.62
CA LEU A 101 13.51 0.49 3.73
C LEU A 101 14.09 1.29 4.91
N GLU A 102 14.74 2.40 4.62
CA GLU A 102 15.35 3.30 5.60
C GLU A 102 14.64 4.65 5.62
N LEU A 103 14.47 5.25 6.80
CA LEU A 103 13.79 6.55 6.94
C LEU A 103 14.47 7.65 6.14
N TRP A 104 15.80 7.68 6.13
CA TRP A 104 16.55 8.68 5.36
C TRP A 104 16.32 8.59 3.85
N GLU A 105 16.08 7.38 3.31
CA GLU A 105 15.71 7.18 1.91
C GLU A 105 14.33 7.81 1.61
N ALA A 106 13.36 7.59 2.49
CA ALA A 106 12.05 8.20 2.37
C ALA A 106 12.13 9.73 2.44
N GLU A 107 12.93 10.27 3.35
CA GLU A 107 13.16 11.72 3.50
C GLU A 107 13.81 12.33 2.27
N GLU A 108 14.81 11.66 1.69
CA GLU A 108 15.46 12.13 0.47
C GLU A 108 14.47 12.14 -0.71
N LEU A 109 13.66 11.07 -0.90
CA LEU A 109 12.66 11.04 -1.96
C LEU A 109 11.62 12.15 -1.79
N ILE A 110 11.13 12.40 -0.58
CA ILE A 110 10.19 13.47 -0.28
C ILE A 110 10.79 14.85 -0.60
N ALA A 111 12.02 15.09 -0.15
CA ALA A 111 12.72 16.35 -0.43
C ALA A 111 12.96 16.55 -1.93
N LEU A 112 13.35 15.50 -2.64
CA LEU A 112 13.57 15.54 -4.07
C LEU A 112 12.27 15.81 -4.86
N ALA A 113 11.17 15.14 -4.50
CA ALA A 113 9.86 15.37 -5.12
C ALA A 113 9.41 16.83 -4.94
N ARG A 114 9.55 17.38 -3.72
CA ARG A 114 9.22 18.78 -3.42
C ARG A 114 10.10 19.76 -4.21
N SER A 115 11.42 19.54 -4.24
CA SER A 115 12.36 20.44 -4.93
C SER A 115 12.12 20.52 -6.44
N LYS A 116 11.53 19.47 -7.02
CA LYS A 116 11.22 19.38 -8.45
C LYS A 116 9.73 19.58 -8.78
N ASN A 117 8.91 19.90 -7.78
CA ASN A 117 7.45 20.02 -7.91
C ASN A 117 6.80 18.79 -8.56
N LEU A 118 7.21 17.58 -8.12
CA LEU A 118 6.68 16.31 -8.63
C LEU A 118 5.54 15.81 -7.75
N ARG A 119 4.51 15.27 -8.38
CA ARG A 119 3.50 14.49 -7.67
C ARG A 119 4.10 13.15 -7.26
N PHE A 120 4.06 12.85 -5.97
CA PHE A 120 4.61 11.63 -5.41
C PHE A 120 3.61 10.97 -4.47
N THR A 121 3.20 9.74 -4.78
CA THR A 121 2.23 8.95 -4.00
C THR A 121 2.71 7.53 -3.79
N ILE A 122 2.19 6.90 -2.74
CA ILE A 122 2.52 5.53 -2.33
C ILE A 122 1.27 4.65 -2.44
N GLY A 123 1.45 3.40 -2.84
CA GLY A 123 0.39 2.41 -3.09
C GLY A 123 -0.34 1.92 -1.84
N TYR A 124 -1.08 2.79 -1.17
CA TYR A 124 -2.02 2.44 -0.09
C TYR A 124 -3.45 2.39 -0.61
N SER A 125 -3.72 1.39 -1.44
CA SER A 125 -4.96 1.23 -2.17
C SER A 125 -6.21 1.10 -1.30
N GLN A 126 -6.08 0.74 -0.02
CA GLN A 126 -7.24 0.61 0.89
C GLN A 126 -8.05 1.92 1.01
N ARG A 127 -7.42 3.08 0.88
CA ARG A 127 -8.13 4.39 0.90
C ARG A 127 -9.12 4.54 -0.26
N PHE A 128 -8.95 3.77 -1.33
CA PHE A 128 -9.81 3.73 -2.52
C PHE A 128 -10.87 2.61 -2.46
N ASN A 129 -10.92 1.83 -1.37
CA ASN A 129 -11.99 0.88 -1.14
C ASN A 129 -13.24 1.62 -0.62
N PRO A 130 -14.41 1.48 -1.27
CA PRO A 130 -15.63 2.19 -0.86
C PRO A 130 -16.04 1.96 0.59
N LYS A 131 -15.85 0.74 1.13
CA LYS A 131 -16.15 0.42 2.53
C LYS A 131 -15.26 1.23 3.47
N PHE A 132 -13.96 1.32 3.19
CA PHE A 132 -13.00 2.05 4.02
C PHE A 132 -13.13 3.56 3.88
N ALA A 133 -13.45 4.04 2.67
CA ALA A 133 -13.79 5.45 2.44
C ALA A 133 -15.05 5.87 3.21
N LEU A 134 -16.05 4.97 3.34
CA LEU A 134 -17.23 5.21 4.17
C LEU A 134 -16.85 5.36 5.66
N VAL A 135 -15.96 4.50 6.18
CA VAL A 135 -15.48 4.62 7.58
C VAL A 135 -14.83 5.98 7.81
N LYS A 136 -13.90 6.38 6.93
CA LYS A 136 -13.24 7.70 7.01
C LYS A 136 -14.24 8.83 7.01
N ARG A 137 -15.16 8.84 6.06
CA ARG A 137 -16.19 9.88 5.96
C ARG A 137 -17.08 9.94 7.21
N SER A 138 -17.50 8.78 7.74
CA SER A 138 -18.32 8.72 8.97
C SER A 138 -17.60 9.29 10.19
N ILE A 139 -16.28 9.17 10.26
CA ILE A 139 -15.47 9.79 11.32
C ILE A 139 -15.38 11.30 11.09
N ASP A 140 -15.11 11.74 9.86
CA ASP A 140 -15.01 13.16 9.52
C ASP A 140 -16.34 13.91 9.73
N ASP A 141 -17.47 13.26 9.42
CA ASP A 141 -18.82 13.80 9.60
C ASP A 141 -19.30 13.75 11.05
N GLY A 142 -18.50 13.18 11.97
CA GLY A 142 -18.85 13.05 13.37
C GLY A 142 -19.94 12.01 13.68
N THR A 143 -20.23 11.07 12.76
CA THR A 143 -21.29 10.06 12.92
C THR A 143 -21.13 9.21 14.18
N ILE A 144 -19.89 8.94 14.60
CA ILE A 144 -19.60 8.18 15.84
C ILE A 144 -19.08 9.05 16.99
N GLY A 145 -19.16 10.38 16.86
CA GLY A 145 -18.55 11.32 17.80
C GLY A 145 -17.02 11.34 17.69
N GLN A 146 -16.35 11.60 18.80
CA GLN A 146 -14.88 11.60 18.84
C GLN A 146 -14.36 10.16 18.88
N PRO A 147 -13.38 9.79 18.05
CA PRO A 147 -12.73 8.47 18.12
C PRO A 147 -12.14 8.20 19.50
N VAL A 148 -12.38 7.00 20.03
CA VAL A 148 -11.89 6.51 21.32
C VAL A 148 -10.88 5.40 21.12
N SER A 149 -11.24 4.40 20.30
CA SER A 149 -10.37 3.27 20.01
C SER A 149 -10.62 2.69 18.63
N ALA A 150 -9.60 2.01 18.08
CA ALA A 150 -9.73 1.21 16.88
C ALA A 150 -9.04 -0.15 17.05
N LEU A 151 -9.62 -1.19 16.42
CA LEU A 151 -9.02 -2.50 16.29
C LEU A 151 -9.06 -2.92 14.83
N VAL A 152 -7.91 -3.37 14.33
CA VAL A 152 -7.82 -4.04 13.03
C VAL A 152 -7.15 -5.39 13.23
N SER A 153 -7.81 -6.46 12.78
CA SER A 153 -7.22 -7.80 12.71
C SER A 153 -7.27 -8.28 11.28
N ARG A 154 -6.09 -8.39 10.63
CA ARG A 154 -5.97 -8.85 9.27
C ARG A 154 -4.86 -9.89 9.12
N HIS A 155 -5.27 -11.15 9.10
CA HIS A 155 -4.37 -12.27 8.93
C HIS A 155 -4.52 -12.88 7.52
N ILE A 156 -3.40 -13.31 6.97
CA ILE A 156 -3.27 -13.81 5.60
C ILE A 156 -2.75 -15.25 5.63
N THR A 157 -2.88 -15.96 4.52
CA THR A 157 -2.45 -17.35 4.42
C THR A 157 -0.93 -17.50 4.45
N ARG A 158 -0.46 -18.58 5.05
CA ARG A 158 0.98 -18.95 5.15
C ARG A 158 1.67 -19.05 3.78
N ASN A 159 0.92 -19.37 2.72
CA ASN A 159 1.50 -19.46 1.38
C ASN A 159 2.06 -18.12 0.89
N LEU A 160 1.39 -17.00 1.19
CA LEU A 160 1.92 -15.68 0.88
C LEU A 160 3.14 -15.36 1.75
N GLY A 161 3.08 -15.63 3.05
CA GLY A 161 4.21 -15.43 3.97
C GLY A 161 5.46 -16.18 3.54
N LYS A 162 5.32 -17.45 3.11
CA LYS A 162 6.44 -18.23 2.55
C LYS A 162 7.05 -17.58 1.30
N LYS A 163 6.21 -17.07 0.40
CA LYS A 163 6.66 -16.37 -0.82
C LYS A 163 7.42 -15.09 -0.48
N ILE A 164 6.92 -14.31 0.48
CA ILE A 164 7.54 -13.05 0.91
C ILE A 164 8.83 -13.34 1.68
N GLY A 165 8.79 -14.15 2.73
CA GLY A 165 9.95 -14.50 3.57
C GLY A 165 11.10 -15.18 2.81
N GLY A 166 10.81 -15.84 1.70
CA GLY A 166 11.83 -16.37 0.78
C GLY A 166 12.52 -15.29 -0.08
N ARG A 167 11.92 -14.11 -0.20
CA ARG A 167 12.40 -13.00 -1.04
C ARG A 167 13.06 -11.88 -0.25
N VAL A 168 12.44 -11.47 0.85
CA VAL A 168 12.86 -10.33 1.67
C VAL A 168 12.64 -10.64 3.15
N LYS A 169 13.50 -10.07 4.01
CA LYS A 169 13.44 -10.26 5.47
C LYS A 169 12.75 -9.06 6.15
N LEU A 170 11.55 -8.76 5.71
CA LEU A 170 10.71 -7.74 6.32
C LEU A 170 9.67 -8.39 7.24
N SER A 171 9.34 -7.67 8.32
CA SER A 171 8.37 -8.10 9.31
C SER A 171 6.94 -8.08 8.78
N PRO A 172 5.98 -8.76 9.43
CA PRO A 172 4.57 -8.56 9.17
C PRO A 172 4.11 -7.12 9.43
N ALA A 173 4.80 -6.36 10.30
CA ALA A 173 4.50 -4.94 10.51
C ALA A 173 4.76 -4.12 9.22
N ALA A 174 5.94 -4.29 8.61
CA ALA A 174 6.32 -3.59 7.39
C ALA A 174 5.58 -4.06 6.14
N MET A 175 5.26 -5.38 6.05
CA MET A 175 4.69 -5.95 4.83
C MET A 175 3.16 -5.96 4.79
N GLU A 176 2.52 -6.21 5.95
CA GLU A 176 1.07 -6.40 6.04
C GLU A 176 0.40 -5.31 6.87
N ALA A 177 0.81 -5.12 8.14
CA ALA A 177 0.21 -4.11 9.00
C ALA A 177 0.36 -2.68 8.46
N THR A 178 1.34 -2.43 7.60
CA THR A 178 1.55 -1.13 6.94
C THR A 178 0.27 -0.58 6.29
N HIS A 179 -0.55 -1.45 5.67
CA HIS A 179 -1.83 -1.06 5.08
C HIS A 179 -2.86 -0.63 6.13
N ASP A 180 -2.88 -1.34 7.26
CA ASP A 180 -3.83 -1.12 8.33
C ASP A 180 -3.42 0.09 9.18
N ILE A 181 -2.11 0.28 9.38
CA ILE A 181 -1.54 1.49 10.00
C ILE A 181 -1.92 2.71 9.17
N ASP A 182 -1.70 2.66 7.84
CA ASP A 182 -2.08 3.75 6.93
C ASP A 182 -3.56 4.09 7.04
N PHE A 183 -4.42 3.08 6.99
CA PHE A 183 -5.86 3.26 7.06
C PHE A 183 -6.30 3.92 8.38
N VAL A 184 -5.81 3.41 9.52
CA VAL A 184 -6.20 3.97 10.83
C VAL A 184 -5.65 5.38 11.01
N LEU A 185 -4.39 5.64 10.65
CA LEU A 185 -3.82 7.00 10.71
C LEU A 185 -4.57 7.98 9.80
N TRP A 186 -4.99 7.54 8.61
CA TRP A 186 -5.84 8.35 7.73
C TRP A 186 -7.19 8.66 8.37
N CYS A 187 -7.84 7.67 8.97
CA CYS A 187 -9.12 7.86 9.69
C CYS A 187 -8.99 8.82 10.87
N LEU A 188 -7.90 8.72 11.63
CA LEU A 188 -7.68 9.51 12.83
C LEU A 188 -7.03 10.87 12.59
N ALA A 189 -6.60 11.19 11.36
CA ALA A 189 -6.01 12.51 11.06
C ALA A 189 -6.93 13.65 11.49
N PRO A 190 -6.40 14.75 12.05
CA PRO A 190 -4.98 15.16 12.09
C PRO A 190 -4.17 14.66 13.30
N ARG A 191 -4.72 13.77 14.14
CA ARG A 191 -4.05 13.21 15.31
C ARG A 191 -2.75 12.50 14.90
N LYS A 192 -1.76 12.52 15.81
CA LYS A 192 -0.43 11.95 15.55
C LYS A 192 -0.13 10.79 16.47
N PRO A 193 0.50 9.71 15.98
CA PRO A 193 0.97 8.63 16.85
C PRO A 193 2.15 9.11 17.68
N VAL A 194 2.13 8.82 19.00
CA VAL A 194 3.16 9.25 19.95
C VAL A 194 3.88 8.10 20.64
N LYS A 195 3.26 6.93 20.73
CA LYS A 195 3.84 5.75 21.37
C LYS A 195 3.41 4.46 20.69
N VAL A 196 4.34 3.53 20.55
CA VAL A 196 4.10 2.20 19.95
C VAL A 196 4.61 1.12 20.89
N TYR A 197 3.79 0.08 21.12
CA TYR A 197 4.20 -1.18 21.74
C TYR A 197 3.81 -2.33 20.83
N ALA A 198 4.68 -3.33 20.67
CA ALA A 198 4.39 -4.47 19.83
C ALA A 198 4.98 -5.78 20.37
N GLN A 199 4.35 -6.88 19.96
CA GLN A 199 4.85 -8.24 20.17
C GLN A 199 4.75 -9.07 18.91
N GLU A 200 5.77 -9.87 18.64
CA GLU A 200 5.85 -10.80 17.52
C GLU A 200 5.75 -12.25 17.97
N VAL A 201 5.26 -13.10 17.07
CA VAL A 201 5.21 -14.55 17.24
C VAL A 201 6.05 -15.22 16.15
N ARG A 202 6.86 -16.26 16.52
CA ARG A 202 7.80 -16.94 15.62
C ARG A 202 7.68 -18.47 15.72
N LYS A 203 6.47 -19.04 15.53
CA LYS A 203 6.19 -20.48 15.68
C LYS A 203 6.00 -21.22 14.36
N ILE A 204 5.73 -20.50 13.28
CA ILE A 204 5.37 -21.07 11.97
C ILE A 204 6.45 -20.75 10.92
N MET A 205 6.76 -19.45 10.76
CA MET A 205 7.67 -18.94 9.73
C MET A 205 9.10 -18.78 10.27
N GLY A 206 9.24 -18.56 11.58
CA GLY A 206 10.50 -18.22 12.22
C GLY A 206 11.61 -19.24 11.98
N ALA A 207 11.31 -20.54 12.09
CA ALA A 207 12.30 -21.59 11.91
C ALA A 207 12.82 -21.70 10.46
N GLN A 208 11.98 -21.43 9.46
CA GLN A 208 12.33 -21.66 8.05
C GLN A 208 12.83 -20.41 7.35
N TYR A 209 12.25 -19.25 7.67
CA TYR A 209 12.49 -18.00 6.93
C TYR A 209 13.12 -16.91 7.78
N ASN A 210 13.23 -17.12 9.09
CA ASN A 210 13.71 -16.12 10.06
C ASN A 210 12.93 -14.79 9.98
N VAL A 211 11.61 -14.88 9.80
CA VAL A 211 10.66 -13.78 9.88
C VAL A 211 9.57 -14.11 10.88
N PRO A 212 8.95 -13.13 11.55
CA PRO A 212 7.82 -13.38 12.44
C PRO A 212 6.61 -13.96 11.69
N ASP A 213 5.77 -14.68 12.41
CA ASP A 213 4.50 -15.23 11.90
C ASP A 213 3.43 -14.15 11.82
N CYS A 214 3.35 -13.36 12.89
CA CYS A 214 2.43 -12.23 13.04
C CYS A 214 2.99 -11.24 14.07
N VAL A 215 2.40 -10.07 14.05
CA VAL A 215 2.66 -8.98 15.00
C VAL A 215 1.33 -8.46 15.56
N TRP A 216 1.35 -8.08 16.84
CA TRP A 216 0.31 -7.31 17.50
C TRP A 216 0.91 -5.98 17.93
N ILE A 217 0.29 -4.88 17.48
CA ILE A 217 0.79 -3.52 17.65
C ILE A 217 -0.26 -2.72 18.39
N ILE A 218 0.14 -1.98 19.42
CA ILE A 218 -0.68 -0.99 20.11
C ILE A 218 -0.06 0.37 19.88
N VAL A 219 -0.85 1.34 19.42
CA VAL A 219 -0.40 2.71 19.16
C VAL A 219 -1.26 3.68 19.96
N THR A 220 -0.61 4.59 20.68
CA THR A 220 -1.26 5.71 21.37
C THR A 220 -1.11 6.96 20.52
N MET A 221 -2.21 7.70 20.33
CA MET A 221 -2.24 8.99 19.65
C MET A 221 -2.06 10.14 20.64
N ASP A 222 -1.75 11.33 20.15
CA ASP A 222 -1.47 12.53 20.94
C ASP A 222 -2.69 13.05 21.76
N ASP A 223 -3.92 12.68 21.37
CA ASP A 223 -5.15 12.98 22.10
C ASP A 223 -5.57 11.87 23.09
N GLY A 224 -4.79 10.80 23.21
CA GLY A 224 -5.08 9.65 24.06
C GLY A 224 -5.89 8.54 23.38
N THR A 225 -6.36 8.70 22.15
CA THR A 225 -6.95 7.63 21.35
C THR A 225 -5.96 6.48 21.19
N VAL A 226 -6.42 5.24 21.31
CA VAL A 226 -5.57 4.04 21.13
C VAL A 226 -6.10 3.18 20.00
N PHE A 227 -5.19 2.66 19.19
CA PHE A 227 -5.55 1.61 18.25
C PHE A 227 -4.65 0.38 18.33
N THR A 228 -5.21 -0.76 17.96
CA THR A 228 -4.51 -2.05 17.95
C THR A 228 -4.59 -2.68 16.57
N ILE A 229 -3.47 -3.21 16.08
CA ILE A 229 -3.40 -3.94 14.81
C ILE A 229 -2.81 -5.32 15.04
N GLY A 230 -3.51 -6.36 14.60
CA GLY A 230 -3.02 -7.73 14.48
C GLY A 230 -2.86 -8.09 13.01
N ALA A 231 -1.63 -8.38 12.56
CA ALA A 231 -1.38 -8.73 11.17
C ALA A 231 -0.32 -9.82 11.02
N GLY A 232 -0.42 -10.62 9.96
CA GLY A 232 0.59 -11.63 9.67
C GLY A 232 0.11 -12.80 8.82
N TRP A 233 0.96 -13.82 8.71
CA TRP A 233 0.81 -14.97 7.80
C TRP A 233 0.51 -16.26 8.58
N VAL A 234 -0.58 -16.28 9.34
CA VAL A 234 -0.90 -17.38 10.26
C VAL A 234 -2.00 -18.32 9.77
N LEU A 235 -2.82 -17.90 8.82
CA LEU A 235 -3.92 -18.73 8.32
C LEU A 235 -3.41 -19.95 7.55
N PRO A 236 -4.06 -21.11 7.69
CA PRO A 236 -3.65 -22.32 6.97
C PRO A 236 -3.80 -22.12 5.45
N PRO A 237 -3.04 -22.87 4.62
CA PRO A 237 -3.15 -22.79 3.16
C PRO A 237 -4.54 -23.13 2.62
N SER A 238 -5.32 -23.90 3.36
CA SER A 238 -6.70 -24.29 3.04
C SER A 238 -7.74 -23.26 3.47
N TYR A 239 -7.35 -22.14 4.06
CA TYR A 239 -8.29 -21.09 4.42
C TYR A 239 -9.03 -20.60 3.17
N PRO A 240 -10.37 -20.53 3.17
CA PRO A 240 -11.15 -20.36 1.95
C PRO A 240 -11.03 -18.98 1.29
N ASN A 241 -10.45 -18.02 2.00
CA ASN A 241 -10.23 -16.67 1.52
C ASN A 241 -8.74 -16.29 1.53
N PHE A 242 -8.37 -15.18 0.89
CA PHE A 242 -7.02 -14.64 0.92
C PHE A 242 -6.62 -14.16 2.32
N SER A 243 -7.53 -13.49 3.02
CA SER A 243 -7.33 -12.99 4.37
C SER A 243 -8.60 -13.09 5.21
N SER A 244 -8.46 -13.11 6.54
CA SER A 244 -9.54 -12.72 7.44
C SER A 244 -9.31 -11.25 7.82
N THR A 245 -10.35 -10.42 7.72
CA THR A 245 -10.22 -8.99 8.01
C THR A 245 -11.41 -8.51 8.83
N TRP A 246 -11.11 -8.00 10.02
CA TRP A 246 -12.07 -7.37 10.92
C TRP A 246 -11.57 -5.99 11.32
N ILE A 247 -12.42 -4.99 11.20
CA ILE A 247 -12.13 -3.61 11.61
C ILE A 247 -13.23 -3.14 12.54
N GLU A 248 -12.84 -2.53 13.65
CA GLU A 248 -13.72 -1.88 14.61
C GLU A 248 -13.21 -0.48 14.91
N MET A 249 -14.08 0.50 14.79
CA MET A 249 -13.83 1.90 15.14
C MET A 249 -14.88 2.32 16.16
N VAL A 250 -14.49 2.68 17.37
CA VAL A 250 -15.38 3.11 18.45
C VAL A 250 -15.16 4.58 18.72
N GLY A 251 -16.24 5.33 18.76
CA GLY A 251 -16.28 6.73 19.16
C GLY A 251 -17.18 6.96 20.38
N THR A 252 -17.29 8.21 20.80
CA THR A 252 -18.07 8.61 21.98
C THR A 252 -19.58 8.44 21.80
N GLU A 253 -20.07 8.38 20.56
CA GLU A 253 -21.50 8.35 20.24
C GLU A 253 -21.90 7.14 19.39
N GLY A 254 -20.94 6.29 19.00
CA GLY A 254 -21.25 5.13 18.18
C GLY A 254 -20.03 4.28 17.84
N ALA A 255 -20.25 3.26 17.02
CA ALA A 255 -19.20 2.38 16.52
C ALA A 255 -19.45 1.99 15.07
N ILE A 256 -18.38 1.72 14.33
CA ILE A 256 -18.41 1.19 12.96
C ILE A 256 -17.64 -0.11 12.95
N MET A 257 -18.24 -1.15 12.36
CA MET A 257 -17.62 -2.46 12.20
C MET A 257 -17.58 -2.83 10.73
N VAL A 258 -16.44 -3.34 10.25
CA VAL A 258 -16.27 -3.87 8.90
C VAL A 258 -15.81 -5.32 9.01
N ASP A 259 -16.65 -6.25 8.56
CA ASP A 259 -16.26 -7.62 8.30
C ASP A 259 -15.95 -7.76 6.80
N ASP A 260 -14.67 -7.74 6.46
CA ASP A 260 -14.22 -7.94 5.09
C ASP A 260 -13.70 -9.39 4.84
N THR A 261 -14.05 -10.31 5.74
CA THR A 261 -13.67 -11.73 5.61
C THR A 261 -14.58 -12.45 4.62
N HIS A 262 -15.87 -12.20 4.65
CA HIS A 262 -16.89 -13.00 3.93
C HIS A 262 -17.27 -12.48 2.54
N ARG A 263 -16.86 -11.31 2.14
CA ARG A 263 -16.89 -10.75 0.76
C ARG A 263 -18.11 -11.08 -0.11
N ASP A 264 -19.28 -11.12 0.50
CA ASP A 264 -20.62 -11.17 -0.14
C ASP A 264 -20.91 -12.39 -1.02
N VAL A 265 -19.91 -13.05 -1.62
CA VAL A 265 -20.06 -14.21 -2.50
C VAL A 265 -19.21 -15.37 -2.04
N TYR A 266 -19.81 -16.52 -1.87
CA TYR A 266 -19.07 -17.77 -1.72
C TYR A 266 -19.52 -18.81 -2.73
N VAL A 267 -18.60 -19.67 -3.14
CA VAL A 267 -18.87 -20.80 -4.04
C VAL A 267 -18.48 -22.09 -3.33
N THR A 268 -19.39 -23.05 -3.31
CA THR A 268 -19.11 -24.39 -2.79
C THR A 268 -19.08 -25.40 -3.94
N THR A 269 -17.99 -26.16 -4.02
CA THR A 269 -17.85 -27.23 -5.01
C THR A 269 -17.47 -28.54 -4.35
N MET A 270 -17.77 -29.66 -5.00
CA MET A 270 -17.42 -30.99 -4.51
C MET A 270 -15.88 -31.19 -4.37
N GLN A 271 -15.09 -30.48 -5.18
CA GLN A 271 -13.64 -30.65 -5.20
C GLN A 271 -12.91 -29.71 -4.26
N LYS A 272 -13.39 -28.46 -4.11
CA LYS A 272 -12.66 -27.39 -3.43
C LYS A 272 -13.32 -26.89 -2.15
N GLY A 273 -14.52 -27.42 -1.82
CA GLY A 273 -15.30 -26.95 -0.68
C GLY A 273 -15.71 -25.48 -0.85
N ILE A 274 -15.76 -24.73 0.27
CA ILE A 274 -16.16 -23.31 0.28
C ILE A 274 -14.98 -22.47 -0.16
N GLN A 275 -15.24 -21.53 -1.05
CA GLN A 275 -14.30 -20.53 -1.55
C GLN A 275 -14.98 -19.16 -1.63
N PHE A 276 -14.21 -18.09 -1.39
CA PHE A 276 -14.61 -16.71 -1.60
C PHE A 276 -13.86 -16.18 -2.81
N PRO A 277 -14.45 -16.20 -4.01
CA PRO A 277 -13.72 -15.97 -5.26
C PRO A 277 -13.34 -14.50 -5.50
N ILE A 278 -14.10 -13.55 -4.92
CA ILE A 278 -13.89 -12.12 -5.17
C ILE A 278 -12.61 -11.63 -4.47
N SER A 279 -11.71 -11.07 -5.26
CA SER A 279 -10.52 -10.41 -4.73
C SER A 279 -10.85 -9.04 -4.14
N THR A 280 -10.23 -8.69 -3.00
CA THR A 280 -10.39 -7.36 -2.40
C THR A 280 -9.52 -6.29 -3.04
N MET A 281 -8.49 -6.67 -3.77
CA MET A 281 -7.51 -5.71 -4.29
C MET A 281 -7.80 -5.32 -5.75
N PRO A 282 -7.71 -6.21 -6.75
CA PRO A 282 -8.14 -5.84 -8.09
C PRO A 282 -9.66 -5.83 -8.21
N GLY A 283 -10.40 -6.57 -7.35
CA GLY A 283 -11.82 -6.85 -7.53
C GLY A 283 -12.06 -7.76 -8.73
N GLU A 284 -13.34 -7.95 -9.08
CA GLU A 284 -13.73 -8.62 -10.31
C GLU A 284 -13.57 -7.67 -11.51
N LYS A 285 -13.23 -8.24 -12.65
CA LYS A 285 -13.17 -7.49 -13.90
C LYS A 285 -14.52 -7.52 -14.60
N VAL A 286 -15.15 -6.36 -14.71
CA VAL A 286 -16.40 -6.19 -15.47
C VAL A 286 -16.03 -5.57 -16.82
N ALA A 287 -16.11 -6.35 -17.88
CA ALA A 287 -15.56 -5.99 -19.20
C ALA A 287 -14.07 -5.65 -19.11
N HIS A 288 -13.68 -4.38 -19.22
CA HIS A 288 -12.29 -3.92 -19.16
C HIS A 288 -11.93 -3.22 -17.85
N VAL A 289 -12.87 -3.06 -16.93
CA VAL A 289 -12.70 -2.29 -15.68
C VAL A 289 -12.55 -3.25 -14.49
N TYR A 290 -11.56 -3.04 -13.66
CA TYR A 290 -11.43 -3.70 -12.37
C TYR A 290 -12.30 -2.99 -11.32
N ALA A 291 -13.14 -3.73 -10.62
CA ALA A 291 -14.05 -3.19 -9.61
C ALA A 291 -13.40 -3.02 -8.22
N GLY A 292 -12.08 -3.14 -8.12
CA GLY A 292 -11.33 -3.02 -6.87
C GLY A 292 -10.57 -1.70 -6.76
N PRO A 293 -9.98 -1.45 -5.57
CA PRO A 293 -9.34 -0.18 -5.25
C PRO A 293 -8.08 0.14 -6.07
N MET A 294 -7.39 -0.86 -6.64
CA MET A 294 -6.13 -0.62 -7.36
C MET A 294 -6.31 0.16 -8.66
N GLU A 295 -7.42 -0.06 -9.39
CA GLU A 295 -7.70 0.74 -10.59
C GLU A 295 -8.08 2.17 -10.21
N ALA A 296 -8.95 2.34 -9.21
CA ALA A 296 -9.34 3.67 -8.71
C ALA A 296 -8.13 4.46 -8.23
N GLU A 297 -7.21 3.85 -7.51
CA GLU A 297 -5.95 4.46 -7.07
C GLU A 297 -5.07 4.89 -8.25
N THR A 298 -4.94 4.01 -9.26
CA THR A 298 -4.15 4.28 -10.46
C THR A 298 -4.71 5.47 -11.24
N ILE A 299 -6.03 5.50 -11.44
CA ILE A 299 -6.71 6.60 -12.13
C ILE A 299 -6.59 7.89 -11.34
N HIS A 300 -6.76 7.86 -10.01
CA HIS A 300 -6.60 9.02 -9.15
C HIS A 300 -5.22 9.68 -9.30
N PHE A 301 -4.14 8.89 -9.35
CA PHE A 301 -2.80 9.44 -9.57
C PHE A 301 -2.69 10.16 -10.93
N LEU A 302 -3.23 9.56 -11.99
CA LEU A 302 -3.24 10.18 -13.32
C LEU A 302 -4.07 11.49 -13.32
N GLU A 303 -5.22 11.51 -12.65
CA GLU A 303 -6.03 12.70 -12.47
C GLU A 303 -5.29 13.81 -11.70
N CYS A 304 -4.56 13.45 -10.64
CA CYS A 304 -3.76 14.41 -9.87
C CYS A 304 -2.73 15.11 -10.74
N ILE A 305 -2.09 14.40 -11.66
CA ILE A 305 -1.14 15.01 -12.60
C ILE A 305 -1.87 15.85 -13.65
N ALA A 306 -2.95 15.31 -14.24
CA ALA A 306 -3.68 16.00 -15.31
C ALA A 306 -4.35 17.29 -14.86
N LEU A 307 -4.75 17.36 -13.57
CA LEU A 307 -5.50 18.48 -12.96
C LEU A 307 -4.67 19.29 -11.97
N ASP A 308 -3.38 19.00 -11.85
CA ASP A 308 -2.43 19.64 -10.93
C ASP A 308 -2.92 19.63 -9.47
N ARG A 309 -3.31 18.45 -8.97
CA ARG A 309 -3.81 18.24 -7.60
C ARG A 309 -2.86 17.39 -6.78
N GLU A 310 -2.93 17.53 -5.45
CA GLU A 310 -2.20 16.64 -4.55
C GLU A 310 -2.88 15.25 -4.49
N PRO A 311 -2.09 14.16 -4.46
CA PRO A 311 -2.61 12.82 -4.26
C PRO A 311 -3.25 12.63 -2.88
N LEU A 312 -4.28 11.79 -2.80
CA LEU A 312 -4.94 11.42 -1.54
C LEU A 312 -3.98 10.76 -0.53
N VAL A 313 -3.00 10.01 -1.03
CA VAL A 313 -1.93 9.43 -0.23
C VAL A 313 -0.68 10.26 -0.45
N THR A 314 -0.23 11.00 0.56
CA THR A 314 1.01 11.77 0.46
C THR A 314 2.21 10.94 0.92
N ALA A 315 3.39 11.26 0.42
CA ALA A 315 4.62 10.59 0.80
C ALA A 315 4.98 10.83 2.29
N GLU A 316 4.59 11.98 2.85
CA GLU A 316 4.74 12.31 4.27
C GLU A 316 3.90 11.39 5.14
N GLN A 317 2.66 11.11 4.74
CA GLN A 317 1.81 10.16 5.46
C GLN A 317 2.41 8.74 5.39
N ALA A 318 2.91 8.34 4.23
CA ALA A 318 3.61 7.06 4.08
C ALA A 318 4.89 6.97 4.94
N LYS A 319 5.65 8.06 5.06
CA LYS A 319 6.79 8.13 6.00
C LYS A 319 6.33 7.97 7.45
N MET A 320 5.19 8.55 7.84
CA MET A 320 4.65 8.36 9.19
C MET A 320 4.24 6.89 9.44
N VAL A 321 3.61 6.24 8.47
CA VAL A 321 3.32 4.80 8.53
C VAL A 321 4.61 4.00 8.73
N MET A 322 5.67 4.34 7.99
CA MET A 322 6.98 3.71 8.11
C MET A 322 7.57 3.88 9.53
N ARG A 323 7.50 5.06 10.11
CA ARG A 323 7.93 5.30 11.50
C ARG A 323 7.20 4.41 12.50
N VAL A 324 5.89 4.24 12.33
CA VAL A 324 5.08 3.40 13.23
C VAL A 324 5.47 1.93 13.12
N TYR A 325 5.61 1.36 11.91
CA TYR A 325 5.97 -0.05 11.80
C TYR A 325 7.43 -0.31 12.21
N GLN A 326 8.37 0.59 11.97
CA GLN A 326 9.75 0.46 12.46
C GLN A 326 9.81 0.55 13.99
N ALA A 327 9.02 1.43 14.60
CA ALA A 327 8.88 1.47 16.05
C ALA A 327 8.24 0.20 16.61
N ALA A 328 7.31 -0.41 15.88
CA ALA A 328 6.74 -1.70 16.26
C ALA A 328 7.78 -2.84 16.21
N ASP A 329 8.59 -2.89 15.16
CA ASP A 329 9.69 -3.86 15.04
C ASP A 329 10.70 -3.68 16.19
N LEU A 330 11.11 -2.46 16.49
CA LEU A 330 12.03 -2.15 17.60
C LEU A 330 11.39 -2.50 18.96
N SER A 331 10.10 -2.22 19.15
CA SER A 331 9.38 -2.56 20.37
C SER A 331 9.30 -4.08 20.57
N ALA A 332 9.04 -4.83 19.51
CA ALA A 332 8.98 -6.30 19.56
C ALA A 332 10.37 -6.91 19.86
N GLU A 333 11.44 -6.31 19.34
CA GLU A 333 12.82 -6.74 19.60
C GLU A 333 13.24 -6.46 21.04
N THR A 334 12.95 -5.27 21.55
CA THR A 334 13.40 -4.84 22.89
C THR A 334 12.45 -5.22 24.02
N GLY A 335 11.20 -5.56 23.69
CA GLY A 335 10.13 -5.80 24.67
C GLY A 335 9.68 -4.51 25.40
N GLN A 336 10.07 -3.33 24.90
CA GLN A 336 9.76 -2.03 25.52
C GLN A 336 8.89 -1.17 24.57
N PRO A 337 8.04 -0.28 25.12
CA PRO A 337 7.39 0.74 24.32
C PRO A 337 8.40 1.69 23.67
N VAL A 338 8.09 2.16 22.48
CA VAL A 338 8.89 3.13 21.73
C VAL A 338 8.12 4.44 21.63
N GLU A 339 8.69 5.53 22.13
CA GLU A 339 8.13 6.87 21.97
C GLU A 339 8.49 7.40 20.56
N LEU A 340 7.49 7.92 19.85
CA LEU A 340 7.70 8.57 18.57
C LEU A 340 7.96 10.05 18.83
N ALA A 341 9.23 10.49 18.70
CA ALA A 341 9.58 11.89 18.83
C ALA A 341 8.74 12.77 17.90
N ALA A 342 8.28 13.91 18.40
CA ALA A 342 7.62 14.92 17.57
C ALA A 342 8.57 15.30 16.42
N GLU A 343 8.07 15.32 15.18
CA GLU A 343 8.88 15.84 14.08
C GLU A 343 9.17 17.31 14.34
N TYR A 344 10.47 17.66 14.27
CA TYR A 344 10.85 19.06 14.22
C TYR A 344 10.30 19.64 12.91
N VAL A 345 9.22 20.40 13.00
CA VAL A 345 8.77 21.25 11.90
C VAL A 345 9.59 22.55 12.02
N PRO A 346 10.50 22.83 11.08
CA PRO A 346 11.13 24.15 11.05
C PRO A 346 10.01 25.19 10.97
N SER A 347 9.91 26.08 11.95
CA SER A 347 9.06 27.26 11.82
C SER A 347 9.53 28.00 10.57
N LEU A 348 8.67 28.09 9.58
CA LEU A 348 8.85 29.04 8.48
C LEU A 348 8.78 30.43 9.14
N ALA A 349 9.96 31.04 9.38
CA ALA A 349 10.09 32.42 9.78
C ALA A 349 9.97 33.29 8.52
#